data_7a2e5e77e76075a5f2d0be369be18e1e
#
_entry.id   7a2e5e77e76075a5f2d0be369be18e1e
#
_cell.length_a   1.000
_cell.length_b   1.000
_cell.length_c   1.000
_cell.angle_alpha   90.00
_cell.angle_beta   90.00
_cell.angle_gamma   90.00
#
_symmetry.space_group_name_H-M   'P 1'
#
loop_
_entity.id
_entity.type
_entity.pdbx_description
1 polymer ?
#
loop_
_entity_poly.entity_id
_entity_poly.type
_entity_poly.pdbx_seq_one_letter_code
_entity_poly.pdbx_strand_id
1 'polypeptide(L)'
;NTNDATAAEKVQYINYSLSKWGGWPGLNYLRNAKTELERPSFNINAGDIMLLPETPRLVRVNSIRNISQLNLALYRTSLPGDTRLNPDDGKDLVQIQKHIVGTVVQNEQLRYVGRAPYEESADSLTLAPLPVGVYLLVVSTDNKDIAPQRCLLHVSDLFTISETLPDKKVRIAVV
;
A
#
# COMPACT_ATOMS: atom_id res chain seq x y z
N ASN A 1 5.35 33.87 2.56
CA ASN A 1 5.55 32.62 3.29
C ASN A 1 4.79 31.50 2.58
N THR A 2 5.48 30.65 1.84
CA THR A 2 4.88 29.57 1.04
C THR A 2 4.61 28.30 1.87
N ASN A 3 4.87 28.32 3.16
CA ASN A 3 4.70 27.13 4.01
C ASN A 3 3.22 26.78 4.27
N ASP A 4 2.32 27.76 4.19
CA ASP A 4 0.89 27.55 4.48
C ASP A 4 0.06 27.38 3.18
N ALA A 5 0.69 27.43 2.00
CA ALA A 5 -0.02 27.25 0.75
C ALA A 5 -0.44 25.80 0.53
N THR A 6 -1.67 25.58 0.09
CA THR A 6 -2.16 24.27 -0.33
C THR A 6 -1.37 23.72 -1.52
N ALA A 7 -1.43 22.42 -1.77
CA ALA A 7 -0.73 21.82 -2.90
C ALA A 7 -1.24 22.39 -4.24
N ALA A 8 -2.54 22.68 -4.35
CA ALA A 8 -3.12 23.32 -5.52
C ALA A 8 -2.57 24.73 -5.77
N GLU A 9 -2.47 25.55 -4.73
CA GLU A 9 -1.85 26.87 -4.80
C GLU A 9 -0.38 26.79 -5.19
N LYS A 10 0.37 25.86 -4.63
CA LYS A 10 1.77 25.60 -5.03
C LYS A 10 1.89 25.31 -6.52
N VAL A 11 1.03 24.45 -7.07
CA VAL A 11 1.01 24.15 -8.50
C VAL A 11 0.67 25.39 -9.33
N GLN A 12 -0.27 26.24 -8.88
CA GLN A 12 -0.59 27.51 -9.55
C GLN A 12 0.62 28.45 -9.59
N TYR A 13 1.32 28.64 -8.47
CA TYR A 13 2.53 29.47 -8.42
C TYR A 13 3.65 28.92 -9.31
N ILE A 14 3.84 27.59 -9.32
CA ILE A 14 4.81 26.95 -10.19
C ILE A 14 4.46 27.19 -11.65
N ASN A 15 3.19 26.99 -12.05
CA ASN A 15 2.73 27.20 -13.42
C ASN A 15 2.93 28.66 -13.86
N TYR A 16 2.59 29.62 -12.98
CA TYR A 16 2.82 31.03 -13.25
C TYR A 16 4.33 31.32 -13.47
N SER A 17 5.18 30.84 -12.58
CA SER A 17 6.62 31.03 -12.67
C SER A 17 7.20 30.42 -13.94
N LEU A 18 6.80 29.22 -14.30
CA LEU A 18 7.25 28.55 -15.53
C LEU A 18 6.72 29.22 -16.79
N SER A 19 5.53 29.82 -16.77
CA SER A 19 4.99 30.55 -17.91
C SER A 19 5.76 31.85 -18.20
N LYS A 20 6.28 32.50 -17.14
CA LYS A 20 7.03 33.76 -17.26
C LYS A 20 8.51 33.56 -17.57
N TRP A 21 9.13 32.57 -16.98
CA TRP A 21 10.59 32.39 -16.99
C TRP A 21 11.02 30.97 -17.38
N GLY A 22 10.14 30.20 -18.02
CA GLY A 22 10.35 28.76 -18.30
C GLY A 22 11.61 28.42 -19.10
N GLY A 23 12.18 29.38 -19.87
CA GLY A 23 13.46 29.17 -20.54
C GLY A 23 14.69 29.20 -19.63
N TRP A 24 14.53 29.58 -18.36
CA TRP A 24 15.68 29.69 -17.45
C TRP A 24 16.00 28.31 -16.81
N PRO A 25 17.25 27.82 -16.99
CA PRO A 25 17.64 26.49 -16.44
C PRO A 25 17.52 26.38 -14.91
N GLY A 26 17.68 27.50 -14.18
CA GLY A 26 17.54 27.55 -12.73
C GLY A 26 16.15 27.15 -12.21
N LEU A 27 15.12 27.02 -13.07
CA LEU A 27 13.77 26.61 -12.69
C LEU A 27 13.54 25.09 -12.78
N ASN A 28 14.57 24.28 -13.00
CA ASN A 28 14.39 22.82 -13.04
C ASN A 28 13.82 22.25 -11.73
N TYR A 29 14.16 22.88 -10.59
CA TYR A 29 13.58 22.47 -9.32
C TYR A 29 12.06 22.67 -9.26
N LEU A 30 11.52 23.72 -9.88
CA LEU A 30 10.07 23.93 -9.99
C LEU A 30 9.40 22.89 -10.89
N ARG A 31 10.05 22.51 -11.99
CA ARG A 31 9.54 21.45 -12.87
C ARG A 31 9.48 20.12 -12.12
N ASN A 32 10.54 19.78 -11.39
CA ASN A 32 10.58 18.57 -10.58
C ASN A 32 9.51 18.60 -9.47
N ALA A 33 9.38 19.73 -8.76
CA ALA A 33 8.36 19.90 -7.73
C ALA A 33 6.94 19.76 -8.31
N LYS A 34 6.69 20.32 -9.49
CA LYS A 34 5.40 20.14 -10.19
C LYS A 34 5.14 18.67 -10.51
N THR A 35 6.12 17.99 -11.11
CA THR A 35 6.02 16.57 -11.46
C THR A 35 5.70 15.72 -10.23
N GLU A 36 6.35 15.99 -9.09
CA GLU A 36 6.08 15.26 -7.85
C GLU A 36 4.68 15.55 -7.27
N LEU A 37 4.18 16.78 -7.37
CA LEU A 37 2.82 17.11 -6.93
C LEU A 37 1.76 16.51 -7.86
N GLU A 38 2.00 16.48 -9.15
CA GLU A 38 1.09 15.93 -10.15
C GLU A 38 1.13 14.40 -10.23
N ARG A 39 2.19 13.78 -9.71
CA ARG A 39 2.40 12.34 -9.76
C ARG A 39 1.34 11.62 -8.94
N PRO A 40 0.55 10.72 -9.56
CA PRO A 40 -0.36 9.87 -8.81
C PRO A 40 0.42 8.88 -7.96
N SER A 41 -0.04 8.66 -6.73
CA SER A 41 0.63 7.73 -5.81
C SER A 41 -0.34 7.15 -4.80
N PHE A 42 -0.03 5.98 -4.29
CA PHE A 42 -0.55 5.40 -3.06
C PHE A 42 0.49 4.44 -2.49
N ASN A 43 0.37 4.12 -1.22
CA ASN A 43 1.22 3.14 -0.56
C ASN A 43 0.41 2.34 0.44
N ILE A 44 0.43 1.01 0.30
CA ILE A 44 -0.07 0.10 1.34
C ILE A 44 1.09 -0.22 2.28
N ASN A 45 0.86 -0.09 3.57
CA ASN A 45 1.87 -0.49 4.57
C ASN A 45 1.81 -2.02 4.73
N ALA A 46 2.39 -2.69 3.75
CA ALA A 46 2.34 -4.13 3.56
C ALA A 46 3.66 -4.79 3.98
N GLY A 47 4.07 -4.59 5.23
CA GLY A 47 5.03 -5.51 5.85
C GLY A 47 4.39 -6.90 6.02
N ASP A 48 5.18 -7.91 6.39
CA ASP A 48 4.66 -9.23 6.73
C ASP A 48 3.56 -9.09 7.78
N ILE A 49 2.30 -9.09 7.33
CA ILE A 49 1.15 -8.89 8.18
C ILE A 49 0.72 -10.27 8.69
N MET A 50 1.05 -10.55 9.94
CA MET A 50 0.43 -11.66 10.65
C MET A 50 -0.93 -11.23 11.19
N LEU A 51 -1.95 -11.96 10.82
CA LEU A 51 -3.34 -11.73 11.24
C LEU A 51 -3.80 -12.84 12.15
N LEU A 52 -4.66 -12.47 13.09
CA LEU A 52 -5.47 -13.44 13.84
C LEU A 52 -6.62 -13.93 12.98
N PRO A 53 -6.94 -15.24 13.02
CA PRO A 53 -8.11 -15.76 12.34
C PRO A 53 -9.39 -15.13 12.92
N GLU A 54 -10.43 -15.11 12.11
CA GLU A 54 -11.78 -14.66 12.48
C GLU A 54 -11.85 -13.21 13.04
N THR A 55 -10.81 -12.40 12.83
CA THR A 55 -10.77 -11.02 13.31
C THR A 55 -10.70 -10.06 12.13
N PRO A 56 -11.60 -9.06 12.00
CA PRO A 56 -11.51 -8.06 10.96
C PRO A 56 -10.26 -7.19 11.15
N ARG A 57 -9.64 -6.78 10.06
CA ARG A 57 -8.43 -5.95 10.08
C ARG A 57 -8.53 -4.76 9.17
N LEU A 58 -7.85 -3.69 9.57
CA LEU A 58 -7.66 -2.51 8.74
C LEU A 58 -6.27 -2.54 8.11
N VAL A 59 -6.23 -2.48 6.79
CA VAL A 59 -5.00 -2.23 6.03
C VAL A 59 -4.94 -0.75 5.72
N ARG A 60 -3.93 -0.07 6.24
CA ARG A 60 -3.72 1.35 5.96
C ARG A 60 -3.19 1.56 4.57
N VAL A 61 -3.79 2.51 3.87
CA VAL A 61 -3.30 3.06 2.61
C VAL A 61 -2.89 4.51 2.85
N ASN A 62 -1.63 4.80 2.65
CA ASN A 62 -1.05 6.13 2.84
C ASN A 62 -0.70 6.76 1.49
N SER A 63 -0.36 8.04 1.54
CA SER A 63 0.14 8.80 0.38
C SER A 63 -0.75 8.72 -0.85
N ILE A 64 -2.09 8.68 -0.61
CA ILE A 64 -3.07 8.67 -1.70
C ILE A 64 -3.12 10.08 -2.29
N ARG A 65 -2.63 10.22 -3.51
CA ARG A 65 -2.58 11.50 -4.24
C ARG A 65 -2.96 11.28 -5.71
N ASN A 66 -3.78 12.17 -6.26
CA ASN A 66 -4.19 12.19 -7.67
C ASN A 66 -4.75 10.83 -8.17
N ILE A 67 -5.43 10.10 -7.30
CA ILE A 67 -6.07 8.82 -7.57
C ILE A 67 -7.57 8.99 -7.35
N SER A 68 -8.39 8.56 -8.30
CA SER A 68 -9.85 8.60 -8.23
C SER A 68 -10.44 7.36 -7.59
N GLN A 69 -9.73 6.23 -7.63
CA GLN A 69 -10.24 4.96 -7.18
C GLN A 69 -9.11 4.00 -6.80
N LEU A 70 -9.32 3.23 -5.73
CA LEU A 70 -8.53 2.05 -5.40
C LEU A 70 -9.42 0.81 -5.45
N ASN A 71 -8.87 -0.26 -5.98
CA ASN A 71 -9.49 -1.58 -6.04
C ASN A 71 -8.68 -2.53 -5.17
N LEU A 72 -9.33 -3.17 -4.22
CA LEU A 72 -8.77 -4.24 -3.41
C LEU A 72 -9.25 -5.58 -3.95
N ALA A 73 -8.34 -6.51 -4.15
CA ALA A 73 -8.65 -7.90 -4.44
C ALA A 73 -7.83 -8.81 -3.51
N LEU A 74 -8.52 -9.70 -2.81
CA LEU A 74 -7.92 -10.66 -1.89
C LEU A 74 -8.13 -12.09 -2.42
N TYR A 75 -7.05 -12.84 -2.53
CA TYR A 75 -7.05 -14.21 -3.02
C TYR A 75 -6.51 -15.15 -1.95
N ARG A 76 -7.19 -16.29 -1.74
CA ARG A 76 -6.63 -17.37 -0.94
C ARG A 76 -5.57 -18.11 -1.75
N THR A 77 -4.52 -18.55 -1.07
CA THR A 77 -3.48 -19.39 -1.68
C THR A 77 -3.38 -20.74 -0.97
N SER A 78 -2.76 -21.70 -1.65
CA SER A 78 -2.34 -22.99 -1.06
C SER A 78 -0.89 -22.97 -0.56
N LEU A 79 -0.29 -21.78 -0.42
CA LEU A 79 1.06 -21.63 0.10
C LEU A 79 1.13 -22.03 1.56
N PRO A 80 2.24 -22.65 2.00
CA PRO A 80 2.45 -22.95 3.42
C PRO A 80 2.63 -21.67 4.24
N GLY A 81 2.30 -21.72 5.52
CA GLY A 81 2.33 -20.56 6.43
C GLY A 81 3.71 -19.95 6.65
N ASP A 82 4.77 -20.71 6.38
CA ASP A 82 6.17 -20.27 6.49
C ASP A 82 6.75 -19.73 5.18
N THR A 83 5.92 -19.57 4.16
CA THR A 83 6.37 -19.02 2.85
C THR A 83 6.97 -17.63 3.01
N ARG A 84 8.04 -17.36 2.26
CA ARG A 84 8.75 -16.07 2.25
C ARG A 84 8.88 -15.50 0.84
N LEU A 85 7.97 -15.88 -0.06
CA LEU A 85 7.91 -15.34 -1.41
C LEU A 85 7.59 -13.85 -1.36
N ASN A 86 8.28 -13.08 -2.18
CA ASN A 86 8.04 -11.65 -2.30
C ASN A 86 7.09 -11.38 -3.48
N PRO A 87 5.85 -10.90 -3.25
CA PRO A 87 4.90 -10.65 -4.34
C PRO A 87 5.29 -9.48 -5.26
N ASP A 88 6.31 -8.68 -4.91
CA ASP A 88 6.86 -7.63 -5.76
C ASP A 88 8.01 -8.15 -6.65
N ASP A 89 8.56 -9.33 -6.37
CA ASP A 89 9.48 -10.02 -7.29
C ASP A 89 8.69 -10.77 -8.37
N GLY A 90 9.06 -10.55 -9.63
CA GLY A 90 8.30 -11.12 -10.75
C GLY A 90 8.32 -12.65 -10.80
N LYS A 91 9.38 -13.33 -10.34
CA LYS A 91 9.47 -14.80 -10.32
C LYS A 91 8.63 -15.37 -9.19
N ASP A 92 8.71 -14.76 -8.02
CA ASP A 92 7.93 -15.15 -6.85
C ASP A 92 6.45 -14.93 -7.11
N LEU A 93 6.08 -13.81 -7.73
CA LEU A 93 4.70 -13.50 -8.10
C LEU A 93 4.10 -14.60 -9.00
N VAL A 94 4.85 -15.07 -10.00
CA VAL A 94 4.40 -16.18 -10.86
C VAL A 94 4.18 -17.46 -10.06
N GLN A 95 5.02 -17.73 -9.06
CA GLN A 95 4.80 -18.87 -8.16
C GLN A 95 3.56 -18.67 -7.30
N ILE A 96 3.43 -17.51 -6.65
CA ILE A 96 2.27 -17.19 -5.83
C ILE A 96 0.97 -17.35 -6.63
N GLN A 97 0.93 -16.84 -7.86
CA GLN A 97 -0.25 -16.92 -8.72
C GLN A 97 -0.66 -18.36 -9.05
N LYS A 98 0.28 -19.28 -9.20
CA LYS A 98 -0.02 -20.72 -9.40
C LYS A 98 -0.67 -21.37 -8.19
N HIS A 99 -0.48 -20.80 -7.01
CA HIS A 99 -1.03 -21.28 -5.75
C HIS A 99 -2.37 -20.62 -5.38
N ILE A 100 -2.90 -19.72 -6.21
CA ILE A 100 -4.22 -19.14 -5.96
C ILE A 100 -5.28 -20.24 -6.05
N VAL A 101 -6.13 -20.32 -5.04
CA VAL A 101 -7.20 -21.34 -4.93
C VAL A 101 -8.56 -20.67 -5.05
N GLY A 102 -9.33 -21.12 -6.04
CA GLY A 102 -10.69 -20.62 -6.25
C GLY A 102 -10.77 -19.21 -6.83
N THR A 103 -11.82 -18.50 -6.46
CA THR A 103 -12.09 -17.12 -6.90
C THR A 103 -11.57 -16.09 -5.87
N VAL A 104 -11.72 -14.82 -6.17
CA VAL A 104 -11.45 -13.72 -5.25
C VAL A 104 -12.30 -13.90 -3.96
N VAL A 105 -11.63 -13.83 -2.80
CA VAL A 105 -12.27 -13.96 -1.49
C VAL A 105 -12.99 -12.68 -1.09
N GLN A 106 -12.34 -11.53 -1.35
CA GLN A 106 -12.91 -10.21 -1.12
C GLN A 106 -12.50 -9.30 -2.28
N ASN A 107 -13.46 -8.52 -2.76
CA ASN A 107 -13.24 -7.48 -3.75
C ASN A 107 -13.96 -6.22 -3.29
N GLU A 108 -13.22 -5.13 -3.17
CA GLU A 108 -13.75 -3.85 -2.69
C GLU A 108 -13.21 -2.71 -3.53
N GLN A 109 -14.00 -1.66 -3.67
CA GLN A 109 -13.65 -0.48 -4.43
C GLN A 109 -13.86 0.77 -3.57
N LEU A 110 -12.79 1.52 -3.33
CA LEU A 110 -12.86 2.83 -2.70
C LEU A 110 -12.80 3.91 -3.77
N ARG A 111 -13.74 4.84 -3.72
CA ARG A 111 -13.82 5.98 -4.63
C ARG A 111 -13.53 7.27 -3.91
N TYR A 112 -12.70 8.09 -4.51
CA TYR A 112 -12.23 9.36 -3.98
C TYR A 112 -12.80 10.52 -4.80
N VAL A 113 -14.06 10.86 -4.51
CA VAL A 113 -14.74 11.97 -5.17
C VAL A 113 -14.62 13.24 -4.32
N GLY A 114 -14.31 14.37 -4.95
CA GLY A 114 -14.30 15.68 -4.30
C GLY A 114 -13.09 15.95 -3.40
N ARG A 115 -12.03 15.13 -3.46
CA ARG A 115 -10.76 15.44 -2.76
C ARG A 115 -10.06 16.62 -3.40
N ALA A 116 -9.36 17.41 -2.58
CA ALA A 116 -8.55 18.52 -3.08
C ALA A 116 -7.43 17.96 -3.99
N PRO A 117 -7.22 18.56 -5.17
CA PRO A 117 -6.20 18.12 -6.11
C PRO A 117 -4.81 18.27 -5.49
N TYR A 118 -3.94 17.32 -5.80
CA TYR A 118 -2.53 17.27 -5.37
C TYR A 118 -2.30 17.08 -3.87
N GLU A 119 -3.34 17.13 -3.04
CA GLU A 119 -3.23 16.88 -1.61
C GLU A 119 -3.05 15.38 -1.34
N GLU A 120 -2.18 15.10 -0.38
CA GLU A 120 -1.93 13.74 0.10
C GLU A 120 -2.94 13.40 1.19
N SER A 121 -3.46 12.20 1.14
CA SER A 121 -4.41 11.69 2.10
C SER A 121 -4.12 10.24 2.49
N ALA A 122 -4.76 9.77 3.53
CA ALA A 122 -4.71 8.38 3.95
C ALA A 122 -6.13 7.82 4.09
N ASP A 123 -6.25 6.51 3.97
CA ASP A 123 -7.49 5.77 4.15
C ASP A 123 -7.20 4.38 4.71
N SER A 124 -8.24 3.59 4.96
CA SER A 124 -8.11 2.23 5.45
C SER A 124 -9.06 1.30 4.71
N LEU A 125 -8.55 0.17 4.28
CA LEU A 125 -9.29 -0.93 3.69
C LEU A 125 -9.64 -1.92 4.81
N THR A 126 -10.90 -2.32 4.91
CA THR A 126 -11.34 -3.32 5.89
C THR A 126 -11.23 -4.70 5.29
N LEU A 127 -10.42 -5.56 5.88
CA LEU A 127 -10.43 -6.98 5.56
C LEU A 127 -11.47 -7.68 6.45
N ALA A 128 -12.34 -8.47 5.83
CA ALA A 128 -13.25 -9.36 6.54
C ALA A 128 -12.47 -10.39 7.37
N PRO A 129 -13.09 -11.00 8.39
CA PRO A 129 -12.50 -12.12 9.10
C PRO A 129 -12.08 -13.24 8.15
N LEU A 130 -10.86 -13.74 8.30
CA LEU A 130 -10.28 -14.74 7.42
C LEU A 130 -9.94 -16.01 8.20
N PRO A 131 -10.22 -17.20 7.66
CA PRO A 131 -9.69 -18.47 8.18
C PRO A 131 -8.17 -18.53 8.10
N VAL A 132 -7.56 -19.39 8.91
CA VAL A 132 -6.12 -19.69 8.88
C VAL A 132 -5.67 -20.01 7.45
N GLY A 133 -4.55 -19.43 7.03
CA GLY A 133 -3.98 -19.61 5.70
C GLY A 133 -3.13 -18.43 5.22
N VAL A 134 -2.65 -18.52 3.99
CA VAL A 134 -1.89 -17.45 3.33
C VAL A 134 -2.73 -16.85 2.21
N TYR A 135 -2.78 -15.54 2.16
CA TYR A 135 -3.57 -14.80 1.21
C TYR A 135 -2.71 -13.80 0.44
N LEU A 136 -3.01 -13.61 -0.83
CA LEU A 136 -2.44 -12.54 -1.64
C LEU A 136 -3.41 -11.35 -1.66
N LEU A 137 -3.00 -10.24 -1.07
CA LEU A 137 -3.67 -8.95 -1.22
C LEU A 137 -3.09 -8.21 -2.41
N VAL A 138 -3.95 -7.71 -3.27
CA VAL A 138 -3.59 -6.85 -4.41
C VAL A 138 -4.39 -5.57 -4.29
N VAL A 139 -3.70 -4.45 -4.26
CA VAL A 139 -4.33 -3.12 -4.32
C VAL A 139 -3.87 -2.44 -5.61
N SER A 140 -4.83 -2.00 -6.39
CA SER A 140 -4.60 -1.38 -7.69
C SER A 140 -5.45 -0.12 -7.85
N THR A 141 -5.14 0.68 -8.83
CA THR A 141 -5.93 1.85 -9.24
C THR A 141 -6.36 1.71 -10.69
N ASP A 142 -7.27 2.56 -11.14
CA ASP A 142 -7.67 2.70 -12.54
C ASP A 142 -6.56 3.34 -13.42
N ASN A 143 -5.58 4.00 -12.80
CA ASN A 143 -4.44 4.55 -13.52
C ASN A 143 -3.42 3.44 -13.86
N LYS A 144 -3.27 3.18 -15.17
CA LYS A 144 -2.38 2.13 -15.71
C LYS A 144 -0.88 2.41 -15.52
N ASP A 145 -0.52 3.67 -15.26
CA ASP A 145 0.87 4.07 -15.03
C ASP A 145 1.37 3.72 -13.63
N ILE A 146 0.45 3.30 -12.74
CA ILE A 146 0.77 2.88 -11.39
C ILE A 146 0.68 1.37 -11.30
N ALA A 147 1.81 0.74 -10.96
CA ALA A 147 1.83 -0.70 -10.72
C ALA A 147 0.97 -1.07 -9.49
N PRO A 148 0.22 -2.18 -9.55
CA PRO A 148 -0.46 -2.70 -8.37
C PRO A 148 0.53 -3.00 -7.26
N GLN A 149 0.17 -2.67 -6.02
CA GLN A 149 0.92 -3.06 -4.83
C GLN A 149 0.36 -4.37 -4.27
N ARG A 150 1.23 -5.21 -3.77
CA ARG A 150 0.89 -6.56 -3.34
C ARG A 150 1.53 -6.87 -2.00
N CYS A 151 0.86 -7.71 -1.21
CA CYS A 151 1.48 -8.32 -0.04
C CYS A 151 0.89 -9.70 0.23
N LEU A 152 1.68 -10.55 0.89
CA LEU A 152 1.17 -11.77 1.49
C LEU A 152 0.68 -11.48 2.90
N LEU A 153 -0.52 -11.96 3.20
CA LEU A 153 -1.10 -11.93 4.53
C LEU A 153 -1.05 -13.33 5.10
N HIS A 154 -0.46 -13.47 6.26
CA HIS A 154 -0.40 -14.75 6.99
C HIS A 154 -1.43 -14.73 8.11
N VAL A 155 -2.45 -15.55 8.00
CA VAL A 155 -3.47 -15.73 9.04
C VAL A 155 -3.11 -16.98 9.84
N SER A 156 -2.78 -16.79 11.11
CA SER A 156 -2.33 -17.86 11.99
C SER A 156 -2.91 -17.68 13.37
N ASP A 157 -3.24 -18.79 14.00
CA ASP A 157 -3.62 -18.91 15.41
C ASP A 157 -2.43 -19.24 16.31
N LEU A 158 -1.25 -19.42 15.73
CA LEU A 158 -0.02 -19.71 16.49
C LEU A 158 0.67 -18.42 16.91
N PHE A 159 0.97 -18.31 18.20
CA PHE A 159 1.73 -17.21 18.77
C PHE A 159 3.02 -17.72 19.41
N THR A 160 4.07 -16.90 19.29
CA THR A 160 5.27 -17.10 20.06
C THR A 160 5.35 -16.04 21.16
N ILE A 161 5.50 -16.49 22.39
CA ILE A 161 5.81 -15.63 23.53
C ILE A 161 7.29 -15.83 23.84
N SER A 162 8.07 -14.75 23.80
CA SER A 162 9.48 -14.76 24.18
C SER A 162 9.68 -13.99 25.48
N GLU A 163 10.39 -14.60 26.43
CA GLU A 163 10.79 -14.01 27.69
C GLU A 163 12.31 -14.05 27.81
N THR A 164 12.93 -12.91 28.10
CA THR A 164 14.36 -12.85 28.39
C THR A 164 14.59 -13.09 29.88
N LEU A 165 15.29 -14.15 30.21
CA LEU A 165 15.65 -14.49 31.58
C LEU A 165 16.89 -13.69 32.05
N PRO A 166 17.12 -13.57 33.38
CA PRO A 166 18.21 -12.78 33.93
C PRO A 166 19.62 -13.25 33.49
N ASP A 167 19.79 -14.50 33.09
CA ASP A 167 21.04 -15.07 32.59
C ASP A 167 21.23 -14.91 31.06
N LYS A 168 20.49 -13.98 30.44
CA LYS A 168 20.48 -13.72 28.98
C LYS A 168 19.98 -14.89 28.11
N LYS A 169 19.37 -15.89 28.73
CA LYS A 169 18.66 -16.92 27.97
C LYS A 169 17.28 -16.41 27.55
N VAL A 170 16.79 -16.93 26.44
CA VAL A 170 15.48 -16.62 25.94
C VAL A 170 14.61 -17.88 26.04
N ARG A 171 13.49 -17.76 26.76
CA ARG A 171 12.43 -18.79 26.75
C ARG A 171 11.45 -18.43 25.62
N ILE A 172 11.16 -19.40 24.77
CA ILE A 172 10.14 -19.24 23.72
C ILE A 172 9.07 -20.29 23.99
N ALA A 173 7.84 -19.82 24.09
CA ALA A 173 6.66 -20.67 24.11
C ALA A 173 5.85 -20.45 22.84
N VAL A 174 5.38 -21.52 22.21
CA VAL A 174 4.41 -21.47 21.11
C VAL A 174 3.06 -21.79 21.70
N VAL A 175 2.08 -20.95 21.47
CA VAL A 175 0.73 -21.07 22.03
C VAL A 175 -0.28 -21.12 20.89
#